data_7152f8a8d3e997d098a6feb3daf70f46
#
_entry.id   7152f8a8d3e997d098a6feb3daf70f46
#
_cell.length_a   1.000
_cell.length_b   1.000
_cell.length_c   1.000
_cell.angle_alpha   90.00
_cell.angle_beta   90.00
_cell.angle_gamma   90.00
#
_symmetry.space_group_name_H-M   'P 1'
#
loop_
_entity.id
_entity.type
_entity.pdbx_description
1 polymer ?
#
loop_
_entity_poly.entity_id
_entity_poly.type
_entity_poly.pdbx_seq_one_letter_code
_entity_poly.pdbx_strand_id
1 'polypeptide(L)'
;MWDNVADALDAFEQDDFIKIKGLLNKYKNRFQITIHKLRRLGDSEVDFADYLPKTTKDIGELWQTLAGFVATFQDPSLKALVEAFMSDPDIAEAYRTAPAAKTLHHAYIGGLLDHVVSLFRSCDLMCRNYPQINRDLLLTGAFLHDIGKIHELAYNRSFSYTTRGQLLGHMVIELEMVHAKIAQIPNFPSELKTLVEHLVISHHGQYEFGSPKLPMFPEALVLHYLDDLDSKMESMRAHFAREVCSEGVWTGYNPSLARPLLNTAKFLEKKPAPAAEVQSVEPSQMQAAATMPEPESSEQTPNRDSMAAAAGPEKI
;
A
#
# COMPACT_ATOMS: atom_id res chain seq x y z
N MET A 1 -4.72 26.77 28.85
CA MET A 1 -3.67 26.58 29.84
C MET A 1 -4.15 25.55 30.81
N TRP A 2 -3.39 24.56 31.11
CA TRP A 2 -3.76 23.42 31.94
C TRP A 2 -3.49 23.73 33.40
N ASP A 3 -4.52 23.74 34.22
CA ASP A 3 -4.37 23.91 35.68
C ASP A 3 -4.22 22.54 36.34
N ASN A 4 -3.20 21.83 36.22
CA ASN A 4 -2.80 20.48 36.76
C ASN A 4 -2.29 19.52 35.69
N VAL A 5 -1.29 19.97 34.92
CA VAL A 5 -0.66 19.11 33.88
C VAL A 5 0.08 17.93 34.50
N ALA A 6 0.64 18.08 35.71
CA ALA A 6 1.41 17.01 36.35
C ALA A 6 0.55 15.79 36.71
N ASP A 7 -0.61 16.01 37.32
CA ASP A 7 -1.52 14.91 37.69
C ASP A 7 -2.17 14.22 36.48
N ALA A 8 -2.16 14.86 35.30
CA ALA A 8 -2.71 14.29 34.07
C ALA A 8 -1.67 13.48 33.28
N LEU A 9 -0.38 13.81 33.39
CA LEU A 9 0.68 13.11 32.68
C LEU A 9 0.99 11.72 33.24
N ASP A 10 0.75 11.51 34.53
CA ASP A 10 0.92 10.19 35.17
C ASP A 10 -0.33 9.30 35.10
N ALA A 11 -1.41 9.79 34.49
CA ALA A 11 -2.71 9.09 34.48
C ALA A 11 -2.86 8.07 33.35
N PHE A 12 -1.99 8.09 32.33
CA PHE A 12 -2.05 7.18 31.18
C PHE A 12 -0.70 7.06 30.48
N GLU A 13 -0.49 5.95 29.80
CA GLU A 13 0.69 5.66 28.99
C GLU A 13 0.38 5.82 27.49
N GLN A 14 1.41 5.72 26.65
CA GLN A 14 1.23 5.68 25.21
C GLN A 14 0.31 4.50 24.84
N ASP A 15 -0.58 4.72 23.86
CA ASP A 15 -1.58 3.76 23.36
C ASP A 15 -2.70 3.39 24.37
N ASP A 16 -2.81 4.09 25.51
CA ASP A 16 -3.97 4.00 26.36
C ASP A 16 -5.17 4.74 25.78
N PHE A 17 -6.36 4.15 25.94
CA PHE A 17 -7.61 4.83 25.62
C PHE A 17 -8.01 5.76 26.77
N ILE A 18 -8.29 7.01 26.41
CA ILE A 18 -8.65 8.04 27.38
C ILE A 18 -10.03 8.63 27.05
N LYS A 19 -10.83 8.84 28.08
CA LYS A 19 -12.07 9.60 27.98
C LYS A 19 -11.80 11.03 28.36
N ILE A 20 -12.06 11.95 27.42
CA ILE A 20 -11.90 13.38 27.64
C ILE A 20 -13.24 14.10 27.70
N LYS A 21 -13.33 15.13 28.53
CA LYS A 21 -14.40 16.14 28.51
C LYS A 21 -13.74 17.49 28.25
N GLY A 22 -14.19 18.21 27.23
CA GLY A 22 -13.57 19.47 26.84
C GLY A 22 -14.42 20.26 25.85
N LEU A 23 -13.91 21.42 25.44
CA LEU A 23 -14.50 22.32 24.45
C LEU A 23 -13.73 22.19 23.14
N LEU A 24 -14.46 21.98 22.03
CA LEU A 24 -13.91 22.01 20.70
C LEU A 24 -13.83 23.46 20.21
N ASN A 25 -12.64 23.93 19.91
CA ASN A 25 -12.38 25.27 19.40
C ASN A 25 -11.72 25.18 18.03
N LYS A 26 -11.93 26.22 17.18
CA LYS A 26 -11.24 26.36 15.90
C LYS A 26 -10.25 27.51 15.99
N TYR A 27 -8.95 27.24 15.83
CA TYR A 27 -7.90 28.24 15.81
C TYR A 27 -7.06 28.08 14.51
N LYS A 28 -6.88 29.18 13.77
CA LYS A 28 -6.15 29.21 12.49
C LYS A 28 -6.55 28.04 11.55
N ASN A 29 -7.83 27.84 11.39
CA ASN A 29 -8.44 26.77 10.58
C ASN A 29 -8.16 25.32 11.02
N ARG A 30 -7.62 25.12 12.25
CA ARG A 30 -7.40 23.80 12.87
C ARG A 30 -8.31 23.63 14.07
N PHE A 31 -8.88 22.45 14.23
CA PHE A 31 -9.64 22.10 15.41
C PHE A 31 -8.70 21.82 16.58
N GLN A 32 -9.03 22.37 17.75
CA GLN A 32 -8.32 22.16 19.00
C GLN A 32 -9.33 21.82 20.10
N ILE A 33 -8.95 20.93 21.00
CA ILE A 33 -9.78 20.56 22.15
C ILE A 33 -9.13 21.12 23.40
N THR A 34 -9.87 22.01 24.12
CA THR A 34 -9.49 22.40 25.47
C THR A 34 -10.02 21.37 26.43
N ILE A 35 -9.14 20.56 27.02
CA ILE A 35 -9.51 19.44 27.89
C ILE A 35 -9.75 19.96 29.31
N HIS A 36 -10.93 19.64 29.87
CA HIS A 36 -11.29 19.98 31.26
C HIS A 36 -11.19 18.78 32.20
N LYS A 37 -11.48 17.56 31.72
CA LYS A 37 -11.33 16.33 32.47
C LYS A 37 -10.80 15.24 31.55
N LEU A 38 -9.97 14.38 32.11
CA LEU A 38 -9.37 13.25 31.45
C LEU A 38 -9.35 12.07 32.42
N ARG A 39 -9.63 10.88 31.93
CA ARG A 39 -9.38 9.61 32.65
C ARG A 39 -9.00 8.51 31.68
N ARG A 40 -8.17 7.60 32.12
CA ARG A 40 -7.91 6.34 31.41
C ARG A 40 -9.17 5.47 31.40
N LEU A 41 -9.42 4.79 30.29
CA LEU A 41 -10.44 3.76 30.17
C LEU A 41 -9.84 2.39 30.46
N GLY A 42 -10.58 1.54 31.17
CA GLY A 42 -10.22 0.12 31.28
C GLY A 42 -10.55 -0.63 30.00
N ASP A 43 -9.87 -1.76 29.78
CA ASP A 43 -10.03 -2.56 28.54
C ASP A 43 -11.49 -3.02 28.34
N SER A 44 -12.24 -3.24 29.42
CA SER A 44 -13.65 -3.60 29.37
C SER A 44 -14.60 -2.46 28.98
N GLU A 45 -14.13 -1.21 28.97
CA GLU A 45 -14.91 -0.02 28.59
C GLU A 45 -14.73 0.38 27.13
N VAL A 46 -13.85 -0.33 26.38
CA VAL A 46 -13.46 0.02 25.01
C VAL A 46 -13.66 -1.17 24.09
N ASP A 47 -14.44 -0.98 23.05
CA ASP A 47 -14.37 -1.88 21.89
C ASP A 47 -13.24 -1.42 20.99
N PHE A 48 -12.10 -2.12 21.03
CA PHE A 48 -10.92 -1.77 20.24
C PHE A 48 -11.21 -1.79 18.74
N ALA A 49 -12.17 -2.59 18.29
CA ALA A 49 -12.58 -2.66 16.89
C ALA A 49 -13.16 -1.35 16.35
N ASP A 50 -13.66 -0.46 17.23
CA ASP A 50 -14.17 0.86 16.85
C ASP A 50 -13.06 1.87 16.53
N TYR A 51 -11.84 1.61 17.00
CA TYR A 51 -10.71 2.57 16.91
C TYR A 51 -9.63 2.13 15.93
N LEU A 52 -9.54 0.85 15.62
CA LEU A 52 -8.60 0.35 14.63
C LEU A 52 -9.24 0.37 13.24
N PRO A 53 -8.55 0.90 12.22
CA PRO A 53 -9.04 0.78 10.87
C PRO A 53 -9.19 -0.68 10.49
N LYS A 54 -10.26 -1.02 9.78
CA LYS A 54 -10.55 -2.38 9.31
C LYS A 54 -10.92 -2.39 7.84
N THR A 55 -10.73 -3.53 7.18
CA THR A 55 -11.17 -3.69 5.80
C THR A 55 -12.67 -3.47 5.67
N THR A 56 -13.09 -2.88 4.56
CA THR A 56 -14.51 -2.75 4.19
C THR A 56 -15.04 -4.01 3.50
N LYS A 57 -14.16 -4.97 3.17
CA LYS A 57 -14.52 -6.22 2.51
C LYS A 57 -14.93 -7.27 3.56
N ASP A 58 -15.79 -8.20 3.16
CA ASP A 58 -16.16 -9.33 4.01
C ASP A 58 -14.99 -10.31 4.14
N ILE A 59 -14.54 -10.56 5.37
CA ILE A 59 -13.41 -11.45 5.68
C ILE A 59 -13.73 -12.90 5.30
N GLY A 60 -14.99 -13.33 5.46
CA GLY A 60 -15.44 -14.68 5.10
C GLY A 60 -15.36 -14.88 3.58
N GLU A 61 -15.81 -13.91 2.79
CA GLU A 61 -15.74 -13.94 1.32
C GLU A 61 -14.29 -13.92 0.82
N LEU A 62 -13.42 -13.12 1.45
CA LEU A 62 -11.99 -13.09 1.13
C LEU A 62 -11.35 -14.47 1.40
N TRP A 63 -11.63 -15.07 2.56
CA TRP A 63 -11.11 -16.38 2.92
C TRP A 63 -11.62 -17.49 2.00
N GLN A 64 -12.90 -17.47 1.65
CA GLN A 64 -13.47 -18.41 0.67
C GLN A 64 -12.84 -18.24 -0.71
N THR A 65 -12.59 -17.01 -1.14
CA THR A 65 -11.89 -16.72 -2.40
C THR A 65 -10.49 -17.34 -2.39
N LEU A 66 -9.72 -17.14 -1.32
CA LEU A 66 -8.41 -17.72 -1.13
C LEU A 66 -8.45 -19.25 -1.17
N ALA A 67 -9.37 -19.87 -0.41
CA ALA A 67 -9.58 -21.32 -0.41
C ALA A 67 -9.96 -21.85 -1.80
N GLY A 68 -10.77 -21.12 -2.56
CA GLY A 68 -11.12 -21.44 -3.94
C GLY A 68 -9.90 -21.50 -4.85
N PHE A 69 -8.95 -20.60 -4.73
CA PHE A 69 -7.68 -20.65 -5.47
C PHE A 69 -6.84 -21.86 -5.08
N VAL A 70 -6.67 -22.11 -3.77
CA VAL A 70 -5.89 -23.24 -3.25
C VAL A 70 -6.48 -24.58 -3.69
N ALA A 71 -7.81 -24.69 -3.75
CA ALA A 71 -8.48 -25.89 -4.24
C ALA A 71 -8.09 -26.25 -5.70
N THR A 72 -7.65 -25.26 -6.49
CA THR A 72 -7.23 -25.48 -7.90
C THR A 72 -5.76 -25.89 -8.06
N PHE A 73 -4.98 -25.99 -6.98
CA PHE A 73 -3.58 -26.39 -7.05
C PHE A 73 -3.44 -27.81 -7.60
N GLN A 74 -2.47 -28.00 -8.49
CA GLN A 74 -2.16 -29.28 -9.13
C GLN A 74 -1.00 -30.00 -8.44
N ASP A 75 -0.05 -29.23 -7.86
CA ASP A 75 1.06 -29.81 -7.10
C ASP A 75 0.58 -30.22 -5.69
N PRO A 76 0.60 -31.53 -5.35
CA PRO A 76 0.07 -31.99 -4.07
C PRO A 76 0.90 -31.54 -2.87
N SER A 77 2.21 -31.33 -3.03
CA SER A 77 3.09 -30.89 -1.93
C SER A 77 2.85 -29.42 -1.60
N LEU A 78 2.76 -28.56 -2.61
CA LEU A 78 2.45 -27.14 -2.41
C LEU A 78 1.04 -26.95 -1.86
N LYS A 79 0.07 -27.72 -2.37
CA LYS A 79 -1.29 -27.73 -1.84
C LYS A 79 -1.32 -28.12 -0.36
N ALA A 80 -0.68 -29.24 -0.01
CA ALA A 80 -0.59 -29.71 1.37
C ALA A 80 0.07 -28.67 2.30
N LEU A 81 1.10 -27.96 1.82
CA LEU A 81 1.76 -26.91 2.59
C LEU A 81 0.79 -25.76 2.90
N VAL A 82 0.13 -25.21 1.90
CA VAL A 82 -0.81 -24.08 2.10
C VAL A 82 -2.01 -24.53 2.96
N GLU A 83 -2.56 -25.72 2.70
CA GLU A 83 -3.65 -26.29 3.50
C GLU A 83 -3.24 -26.53 4.97
N ALA A 84 -1.97 -26.90 5.23
CA ALA A 84 -1.47 -27.07 6.61
C ALA A 84 -1.45 -25.75 7.40
N PHE A 85 -1.25 -24.61 6.74
CA PHE A 85 -1.39 -23.29 7.34
C PHE A 85 -2.87 -22.90 7.51
N MET A 86 -3.67 -23.10 6.48
CA MET A 86 -5.08 -22.73 6.49
C MET A 86 -5.93 -23.55 7.47
N SER A 87 -5.50 -24.78 7.77
CA SER A 87 -6.18 -25.69 8.70
C SER A 87 -5.75 -25.51 10.16
N ASP A 88 -4.69 -24.76 10.42
CA ASP A 88 -4.26 -24.40 11.77
C ASP A 88 -5.15 -23.27 12.29
N PRO A 89 -5.97 -23.50 13.33
CA PRO A 89 -6.97 -22.52 13.76
C PRO A 89 -6.36 -21.21 14.25
N ASP A 90 -5.21 -21.27 14.94
CA ASP A 90 -4.56 -20.07 15.47
C ASP A 90 -3.95 -19.23 14.34
N ILE A 91 -3.29 -19.90 13.37
CA ILE A 91 -2.73 -19.23 12.20
C ILE A 91 -3.86 -18.67 11.32
N ALA A 92 -4.90 -19.45 11.05
CA ALA A 92 -6.01 -19.02 10.19
C ALA A 92 -6.75 -17.81 10.77
N GLU A 93 -6.97 -17.77 12.08
CA GLU A 93 -7.59 -16.60 12.74
C GLU A 93 -6.67 -15.38 12.69
N ALA A 94 -5.40 -15.55 13.05
CA ALA A 94 -4.42 -14.47 12.98
C ALA A 94 -4.27 -13.93 11.54
N TYR A 95 -4.23 -14.81 10.53
CA TYR A 95 -4.12 -14.42 9.12
C TYR A 95 -5.31 -13.60 8.62
N ARG A 96 -6.53 -13.91 9.11
CA ARG A 96 -7.75 -13.18 8.75
C ARG A 96 -7.83 -11.80 9.39
N THR A 97 -7.17 -11.61 10.53
CA THR A 97 -7.27 -10.38 11.34
C THR A 97 -6.04 -9.49 11.24
N ALA A 98 -4.85 -10.04 10.94
CA ALA A 98 -3.62 -9.28 10.90
C ALA A 98 -3.66 -8.15 9.86
N PRO A 99 -3.04 -6.99 10.17
CA PRO A 99 -2.70 -5.98 9.16
C PRO A 99 -1.51 -6.44 8.32
N ALA A 100 -1.40 -5.96 7.07
CA ALA A 100 -0.23 -6.24 6.24
C ALA A 100 0.97 -5.33 6.54
N ALA A 101 0.74 -4.19 7.22
CA ALA A 101 1.79 -3.26 7.60
C ALA A 101 1.40 -2.46 8.84
N LYS A 102 2.38 -1.84 9.50
CA LYS A 102 2.14 -0.95 10.63
C LYS A 102 1.45 0.36 10.23
N THR A 103 1.81 0.96 9.09
CA THR A 103 1.41 2.36 8.79
C THR A 103 1.08 2.67 7.34
N LEU A 104 1.58 1.96 6.33
CA LEU A 104 1.58 2.45 4.94
C LEU A 104 0.45 1.85 4.08
N HIS A 105 0.54 0.59 3.73
CA HIS A 105 -0.42 -0.10 2.86
C HIS A 105 -1.09 -1.22 3.64
N HIS A 106 -2.38 -1.42 3.41
CA HIS A 106 -3.17 -2.44 4.13
C HIS A 106 -2.97 -2.44 5.67
N ALA A 107 -2.68 -1.25 6.25
CA ALA A 107 -2.48 -1.05 7.68
C ALA A 107 -3.84 -0.96 8.39
N TYR A 108 -4.60 -2.04 8.34
CA TYR A 108 -5.92 -2.20 8.95
C TYR A 108 -6.20 -3.68 9.26
N ILE A 109 -7.12 -3.93 10.17
CA ILE A 109 -7.55 -5.29 10.53
C ILE A 109 -8.09 -6.01 9.28
N GLY A 110 -7.57 -7.21 9.01
CA GLY A 110 -7.85 -7.99 7.80
C GLY A 110 -7.04 -7.55 6.58
N GLY A 111 -6.08 -6.63 6.75
CA GLY A 111 -5.27 -6.10 5.67
C GLY A 111 -4.37 -7.14 5.00
N LEU A 112 -3.80 -8.07 5.79
CA LEU A 112 -2.98 -9.16 5.27
C LEU A 112 -3.78 -10.06 4.31
N LEU A 113 -4.96 -10.50 4.70
CA LEU A 113 -5.82 -11.32 3.86
C LEU A 113 -6.28 -10.58 2.61
N ASP A 114 -6.64 -9.31 2.74
CA ASP A 114 -7.07 -8.47 1.62
C ASP A 114 -5.96 -8.31 0.58
N HIS A 115 -4.74 -8.01 1.03
CA HIS A 115 -3.52 -7.95 0.22
C HIS A 115 -3.26 -9.28 -0.52
N VAL A 116 -3.24 -10.39 0.20
CA VAL A 116 -2.95 -11.70 -0.40
C VAL A 116 -3.99 -12.11 -1.43
N VAL A 117 -5.28 -11.85 -1.19
CA VAL A 117 -6.32 -12.13 -2.20
C VAL A 117 -6.14 -11.25 -3.44
N SER A 118 -5.72 -10.01 -3.30
CA SER A 118 -5.36 -9.13 -4.42
C SER A 118 -4.17 -9.69 -5.21
N LEU A 119 -3.12 -10.13 -4.51
CA LEU A 119 -1.96 -10.79 -5.13
C LEU A 119 -2.35 -12.07 -5.87
N PHE A 120 -3.16 -12.94 -5.29
CA PHE A 120 -3.61 -14.18 -5.94
C PHE A 120 -4.29 -13.91 -7.28
N ARG A 121 -5.15 -12.90 -7.34
CA ARG A 121 -5.81 -12.48 -8.60
C ARG A 121 -4.79 -11.99 -9.62
N SER A 122 -3.83 -11.18 -9.20
CA SER A 122 -2.78 -10.65 -10.06
C SER A 122 -1.83 -11.74 -10.54
N CYS A 123 -1.42 -12.65 -9.67
CA CYS A 123 -0.60 -13.82 -10.01
C CYS A 123 -1.30 -14.73 -11.03
N ASP A 124 -2.59 -15.01 -10.87
CA ASP A 124 -3.36 -15.82 -11.82
C ASP A 124 -3.41 -15.19 -13.23
N LEU A 125 -3.55 -13.85 -13.31
CA LEU A 125 -3.47 -13.12 -14.57
C LEU A 125 -2.07 -13.23 -15.20
N MET A 126 -1.01 -13.10 -14.40
CA MET A 126 0.37 -13.23 -14.89
C MET A 126 0.68 -14.64 -15.41
N CYS A 127 0.19 -15.69 -14.76
CA CYS A 127 0.35 -17.07 -15.24
C CYS A 127 -0.33 -17.30 -16.60
N ARG A 128 -1.45 -16.61 -16.87
CA ARG A 128 -2.10 -16.68 -18.20
C ARG A 128 -1.26 -15.99 -19.28
N ASN A 129 -0.57 -14.91 -18.92
CA ASN A 129 0.30 -14.17 -19.85
C ASN A 129 1.68 -14.82 -20.05
N TYR A 130 2.18 -15.51 -19.03
CA TYR A 130 3.48 -16.19 -19.01
C TYR A 130 3.31 -17.69 -18.67
N PRO A 131 2.97 -18.54 -19.65
CA PRO A 131 2.64 -19.96 -19.41
C PRO A 131 3.79 -20.81 -18.84
N GLN A 132 5.04 -20.31 -18.90
CA GLN A 132 6.21 -20.96 -18.32
C GLN A 132 6.31 -20.83 -16.80
N ILE A 133 5.50 -19.96 -16.16
CA ILE A 133 5.50 -19.77 -14.71
C ILE A 133 4.78 -20.94 -14.06
N ASN A 134 5.38 -21.54 -13.04
CA ASN A 134 4.71 -22.48 -12.17
C ASN A 134 3.71 -21.74 -11.28
N ARG A 135 2.44 -21.87 -11.67
CA ARG A 135 1.33 -21.17 -10.99
C ARG A 135 1.21 -21.52 -9.51
N ASP A 136 1.32 -22.80 -9.17
CA ASP A 136 1.14 -23.24 -7.80
C ASP A 136 2.30 -22.76 -6.91
N LEU A 137 3.53 -22.76 -7.44
CA LEU A 137 4.68 -22.20 -6.74
C LEU A 137 4.55 -20.69 -6.51
N LEU A 138 4.11 -19.92 -7.53
CA LEU A 138 3.88 -18.49 -7.42
C LEU A 138 2.80 -18.17 -6.38
N LEU A 139 1.65 -18.88 -6.43
CA LEU A 139 0.56 -18.69 -5.47
C LEU A 139 0.96 -19.12 -4.05
N THR A 140 1.79 -20.15 -3.90
CA THR A 140 2.36 -20.52 -2.60
C THR A 140 3.23 -19.40 -2.05
N GLY A 141 4.08 -18.80 -2.88
CA GLY A 141 4.85 -17.63 -2.51
C GLY A 141 3.97 -16.46 -2.09
N ALA A 142 2.93 -16.17 -2.88
CA ALA A 142 1.97 -15.11 -2.56
C ALA A 142 1.20 -15.35 -1.24
N PHE A 143 0.95 -16.62 -0.87
CA PHE A 143 0.33 -16.96 0.41
C PHE A 143 1.30 -16.77 1.58
N LEU A 144 2.56 -17.15 1.39
CA LEU A 144 3.54 -17.25 2.47
C LEU A 144 4.33 -15.97 2.71
N HIS A 145 4.62 -15.15 1.70
CA HIS A 145 5.63 -14.08 1.72
C HIS A 145 5.53 -13.10 2.92
N ASP A 146 4.34 -12.97 3.48
CA ASP A 146 4.02 -12.04 4.57
C ASP A 146 3.39 -12.73 5.78
N ILE A 147 3.30 -14.08 5.80
CA ILE A 147 2.62 -14.80 6.89
C ILE A 147 3.29 -14.56 8.25
N GLY A 148 4.59 -14.29 8.25
CA GLY A 148 5.33 -13.97 9.46
C GLY A 148 4.84 -12.72 10.20
N LYS A 149 4.11 -11.83 9.51
CA LYS A 149 3.53 -10.61 10.07
C LYS A 149 2.48 -10.88 11.15
N ILE A 150 1.85 -12.05 11.16
CA ILE A 150 0.93 -12.45 12.25
C ILE A 150 1.62 -12.52 13.63
N HIS A 151 2.94 -12.71 13.64
CA HIS A 151 3.77 -12.73 14.86
C HIS A 151 4.73 -11.55 14.96
N GLU A 152 5.04 -10.89 13.83
CA GLU A 152 5.85 -9.68 13.80
C GLU A 152 5.10 -8.50 14.41
N LEU A 153 3.79 -8.38 14.12
CA LEU A 153 2.97 -7.25 14.52
C LEU A 153 2.09 -7.57 15.73
N ALA A 154 1.93 -6.58 16.60
CA ALA A 154 0.89 -6.53 17.62
C ALA A 154 -0.18 -5.53 17.18
N TYR A 155 -1.45 -5.95 17.21
CA TYR A 155 -2.57 -5.15 16.70
C TYR A 155 -3.81 -5.18 17.61
N ASN A 156 -3.58 -5.39 18.91
CA ASN A 156 -4.68 -5.41 19.89
C ASN A 156 -5.18 -4.02 20.25
N ARG A 157 -4.29 -3.04 20.45
CA ARG A 157 -4.63 -1.65 20.85
C ARG A 157 -4.18 -0.62 19.82
N SER A 158 -3.02 -0.84 19.24
CA SER A 158 -2.41 -0.06 18.18
C SER A 158 -1.59 -0.99 17.29
N PHE A 159 -1.22 -0.53 16.09
CA PHE A 159 -0.32 -1.31 15.24
C PHE A 159 1.12 -1.04 15.65
N SER A 160 1.77 -2.03 16.24
CA SER A 160 3.15 -1.95 16.71
C SER A 160 3.91 -3.24 16.40
N TYR A 161 5.23 -3.20 16.51
CA TYR A 161 6.02 -4.42 16.41
C TYR A 161 6.07 -5.14 17.77
N THR A 162 5.98 -6.47 17.74
CA THR A 162 6.37 -7.28 18.90
C THR A 162 7.88 -7.19 19.10
N THR A 163 8.38 -7.51 20.30
CA THR A 163 9.83 -7.58 20.55
C THR A 163 10.52 -8.54 19.58
N ARG A 164 9.91 -9.70 19.31
CA ARG A 164 10.42 -10.68 18.36
C ARG A 164 10.40 -10.14 16.93
N GLY A 165 9.31 -9.48 16.54
CA GLY A 165 9.20 -8.85 15.24
C GLY A 165 10.24 -7.79 15.00
N GLN A 166 10.49 -6.93 16.00
CA GLN A 166 11.52 -5.89 15.92
C GLN A 166 12.94 -6.43 15.78
N LEU A 167 13.23 -7.59 16.37
CA LEU A 167 14.58 -8.19 16.37
C LEU A 167 14.82 -9.08 15.16
N LEU A 168 13.84 -9.84 14.70
CA LEU A 168 14.00 -10.86 13.66
C LEU A 168 13.40 -10.47 12.33
N GLY A 169 12.31 -9.66 12.34
CA GLY A 169 11.51 -9.37 11.15
C GLY A 169 10.67 -10.58 10.68
N HIS A 170 9.66 -10.30 9.85
CA HIS A 170 8.71 -11.34 9.39
C HIS A 170 9.37 -12.45 8.58
N MET A 171 10.36 -12.18 7.71
CA MET A 171 10.98 -13.20 6.87
C MET A 171 11.64 -14.33 7.66
N VAL A 172 12.31 -14.02 8.78
CA VAL A 172 12.91 -15.05 9.63
C VAL A 172 11.83 -15.85 10.35
N ILE A 173 10.83 -15.15 10.91
CA ILE A 173 9.69 -15.78 11.59
C ILE A 173 8.94 -16.72 10.63
N GLU A 174 8.75 -16.27 9.40
CA GLU A 174 8.09 -16.99 8.33
C GLU A 174 8.85 -18.27 7.92
N LEU A 175 10.18 -18.20 7.75
CA LEU A 175 11.00 -19.39 7.48
C LEU A 175 10.84 -20.43 8.58
N GLU A 176 10.82 -20.03 9.84
CA GLU A 176 10.58 -20.96 10.96
C GLU A 176 9.20 -21.62 10.87
N MET A 177 8.16 -20.82 10.55
CA MET A 177 6.80 -21.35 10.37
C MET A 177 6.71 -22.32 9.19
N VAL A 178 7.32 -21.97 8.05
CA VAL A 178 7.38 -22.83 6.85
C VAL A 178 8.10 -24.14 7.16
N HIS A 179 9.26 -24.08 7.84
CA HIS A 179 9.99 -25.30 8.25
C HIS A 179 9.16 -26.19 9.17
N ALA A 180 8.47 -25.60 10.15
CA ALA A 180 7.62 -26.36 11.05
C ALA A 180 6.46 -27.06 10.33
N LYS A 181 5.84 -26.42 9.33
CA LYS A 181 4.75 -27.03 8.54
C LYS A 181 5.28 -28.08 7.57
N ILE A 182 6.38 -27.82 6.85
CA ILE A 182 7.01 -28.81 5.93
C ILE A 182 7.42 -30.07 6.69
N ALA A 183 7.95 -29.95 7.91
CA ALA A 183 8.33 -31.11 8.71
C ALA A 183 7.15 -32.07 9.05
N GLN A 184 5.91 -31.57 8.94
CA GLN A 184 4.69 -32.37 9.16
C GLN A 184 4.18 -33.04 7.88
N ILE A 185 4.73 -32.68 6.71
CA ILE A 185 4.30 -33.22 5.40
C ILE A 185 5.25 -34.33 4.99
N PRO A 186 4.78 -35.60 4.92
CA PRO A 186 5.64 -36.69 4.53
C PRO A 186 6.21 -36.51 3.12
N ASN A 187 7.52 -36.79 2.96
CA ASN A 187 8.23 -36.76 1.68
C ASN A 187 8.12 -35.44 0.91
N PHE A 188 8.03 -34.29 1.61
CA PHE A 188 8.07 -33.01 0.93
C PHE A 188 9.38 -32.86 0.14
N PRO A 189 9.33 -32.55 -1.18
CA PRO A 189 10.55 -32.52 -2.02
C PRO A 189 11.52 -31.43 -1.54
N SER A 190 12.81 -31.80 -1.40
CA SER A 190 13.86 -30.86 -0.92
C SER A 190 14.09 -29.69 -1.84
N GLU A 191 14.00 -29.92 -3.16
CA GLU A 191 14.14 -28.89 -4.19
C GLU A 191 12.99 -27.87 -4.11
N LEU A 192 11.77 -28.39 -3.93
CA LEU A 192 10.59 -27.54 -3.79
C LEU A 192 10.64 -26.71 -2.50
N LYS A 193 11.11 -27.33 -1.39
CA LYS A 193 11.38 -26.61 -0.14
C LYS A 193 12.33 -25.42 -0.37
N THR A 194 13.44 -25.66 -1.07
CA THR A 194 14.44 -24.61 -1.38
C THR A 194 13.84 -23.47 -2.20
N LEU A 195 12.96 -23.78 -3.17
CA LEU A 195 12.27 -22.75 -3.96
C LEU A 195 11.30 -21.94 -3.12
N VAL A 196 10.53 -22.58 -2.23
CA VAL A 196 9.62 -21.89 -1.29
C VAL A 196 10.40 -20.97 -0.34
N GLU A 197 11.50 -21.48 0.25
CA GLU A 197 12.38 -20.67 1.11
C GLU A 197 12.94 -19.46 0.36
N HIS A 198 13.31 -19.63 -0.90
CA HIS A 198 13.81 -18.52 -1.71
C HIS A 198 12.72 -17.48 -2.00
N LEU A 199 11.49 -17.89 -2.29
CA LEU A 199 10.35 -16.95 -2.43
C LEU A 199 10.20 -16.07 -1.19
N VAL A 200 10.26 -16.67 0.00
CA VAL A 200 10.19 -15.97 1.29
C VAL A 200 11.30 -14.93 1.44
N ILE A 201 12.56 -15.32 1.25
CA ILE A 201 13.70 -14.44 1.53
C ILE A 201 14.03 -13.44 0.41
N SER A 202 13.37 -13.53 -0.74
CA SER A 202 13.64 -12.66 -1.89
C SER A 202 12.47 -11.77 -2.30
N HIS A 203 11.30 -11.87 -1.65
CA HIS A 203 10.11 -11.15 -2.10
C HIS A 203 10.25 -9.61 -2.02
N HIS A 204 11.05 -9.06 -1.10
CA HIS A 204 11.36 -7.63 -1.11
C HIS A 204 12.20 -7.18 -2.32
N GLY A 205 12.86 -8.11 -3.02
CA GLY A 205 13.48 -7.94 -4.34
C GLY A 205 14.77 -7.16 -4.40
N GLN A 206 15.08 -6.31 -3.43
CA GLN A 206 16.28 -5.47 -3.39
C GLN A 206 16.93 -5.50 -2.01
N TYR A 207 18.26 -5.43 -1.96
CA TYR A 207 19.00 -5.41 -0.69
C TYR A 207 18.65 -4.18 0.15
N GLU A 208 18.40 -3.04 -0.50
CA GLU A 208 18.01 -1.78 0.13
C GLU A 208 16.66 -1.87 0.84
N PHE A 209 15.82 -2.82 0.44
CA PHE A 209 14.53 -3.10 1.08
C PHE A 209 14.61 -4.20 2.14
N GLY A 210 15.85 -4.61 2.49
CA GLY A 210 16.10 -5.64 3.49
C GLY A 210 15.94 -7.07 2.97
N SER A 211 15.88 -7.29 1.65
CA SER A 211 15.86 -8.63 1.09
C SER A 211 17.21 -9.33 1.27
N PRO A 212 17.27 -10.51 1.92
CA PRO A 212 18.52 -11.26 2.03
C PRO A 212 19.08 -11.76 0.70
N LYS A 213 18.21 -11.97 -0.29
CA LYS A 213 18.54 -12.42 -1.65
C LYS A 213 17.73 -11.66 -2.68
N LEU A 214 18.28 -11.54 -3.88
CA LEU A 214 17.51 -11.08 -5.05
C LEU A 214 16.66 -12.22 -5.61
N PRO A 215 15.51 -11.96 -6.26
CA PRO A 215 14.72 -12.95 -6.97
C PRO A 215 15.53 -13.61 -8.09
N MET A 216 15.72 -14.95 -8.04
CA MET A 216 16.61 -15.68 -8.95
C MET A 216 15.90 -16.58 -9.95
N PHE A 217 14.56 -16.63 -9.92
CA PHE A 217 13.76 -17.39 -10.89
C PHE A 217 12.43 -16.67 -11.17
N PRO A 218 11.71 -17.02 -12.25
CA PRO A 218 10.56 -16.24 -12.74
C PRO A 218 9.49 -16.00 -11.69
N GLU A 219 9.10 -17.00 -10.91
CA GLU A 219 8.05 -16.90 -9.90
C GLU A 219 8.44 -15.90 -8.79
N ALA A 220 9.71 -15.93 -8.35
CA ALA A 220 10.21 -15.01 -7.33
C ALA A 220 10.23 -13.55 -7.85
N LEU A 221 10.63 -13.35 -9.11
CA LEU A 221 10.64 -12.04 -9.75
C LEU A 221 9.22 -11.48 -9.89
N VAL A 222 8.29 -12.31 -10.34
CA VAL A 222 6.87 -11.90 -10.49
C VAL A 222 6.25 -11.60 -9.14
N LEU A 223 6.49 -12.43 -8.13
CA LEU A 223 6.01 -12.18 -6.77
C LEU A 223 6.45 -10.80 -6.27
N HIS A 224 7.76 -10.52 -6.35
CA HIS A 224 8.31 -9.22 -5.92
C HIS A 224 7.61 -8.04 -6.60
N TYR A 225 7.48 -8.05 -7.93
CA TYR A 225 6.89 -6.92 -8.65
C TYR A 225 5.39 -6.78 -8.39
N LEU A 226 4.65 -7.86 -8.19
CA LEU A 226 3.23 -7.80 -7.90
C LEU A 226 2.96 -7.33 -6.47
N ASP A 227 3.76 -7.75 -5.49
CA ASP A 227 3.73 -7.28 -4.12
C ASP A 227 4.01 -5.78 -4.04
N ASP A 228 5.11 -5.33 -4.66
CA ASP A 228 5.48 -3.91 -4.74
C ASP A 228 4.39 -3.08 -5.45
N LEU A 229 3.79 -3.61 -6.52
CA LEU A 229 2.70 -2.95 -7.23
C LEU A 229 1.46 -2.81 -6.34
N ASP A 230 1.01 -3.90 -5.70
CA ASP A 230 -0.20 -3.89 -4.87
C ASP A 230 -0.05 -2.93 -3.69
N SER A 231 1.10 -2.94 -3.02
CA SER A 231 1.41 -2.05 -1.91
C SER A 231 1.40 -0.57 -2.34
N LYS A 232 1.95 -0.24 -3.52
CA LYS A 232 1.95 1.12 -4.07
C LYS A 232 0.56 1.58 -4.51
N MET A 233 -0.22 0.70 -5.13
CA MET A 233 -1.60 1.00 -5.54
C MET A 233 -2.49 1.26 -4.33
N GLU A 234 -2.34 0.47 -3.26
CA GLU A 234 -3.08 0.68 -2.02
C GLU A 234 -2.65 1.99 -1.32
N SER A 235 -1.34 2.30 -1.31
CA SER A 235 -0.84 3.59 -0.81
C SER A 235 -1.45 4.77 -1.56
N MET A 236 -1.57 4.70 -2.89
CA MET A 236 -2.25 5.72 -3.71
C MET A 236 -3.72 5.83 -3.34
N ARG A 237 -4.43 4.69 -3.26
CA ARG A 237 -5.85 4.64 -2.92
C ARG A 237 -6.13 5.27 -1.56
N ALA A 238 -5.36 4.89 -0.55
CA ALA A 238 -5.49 5.42 0.80
C ALA A 238 -5.18 6.92 0.86
N HIS A 239 -4.21 7.38 0.09
CA HIS A 239 -3.84 8.81 0.03
C HIS A 239 -4.96 9.64 -0.61
N PHE A 240 -5.52 9.20 -1.74
CA PHE A 240 -6.68 9.86 -2.36
C PHE A 240 -7.92 9.87 -1.44
N ALA A 241 -8.16 8.79 -0.70
CA ALA A 241 -9.29 8.73 0.23
C ALA A 241 -9.17 9.71 1.40
N ARG A 242 -7.96 9.97 1.89
CA ARG A 242 -7.69 10.94 2.97
C ARG A 242 -7.79 12.39 2.48
N GLU A 243 -7.49 12.65 1.22
CA GLU A 243 -7.41 13.98 0.62
C GLU A 243 -8.70 14.42 -0.11
N VAL A 244 -9.86 13.83 0.24
CA VAL A 244 -11.17 14.17 -0.37
C VAL A 244 -11.47 15.68 -0.34
N CYS A 245 -10.95 16.39 0.65
CA CYS A 245 -11.20 17.82 0.84
C CYS A 245 -10.12 18.73 0.21
N SER A 246 -9.12 18.21 -0.51
CA SER A 246 -8.12 19.04 -1.16
C SER A 246 -8.71 19.81 -2.34
N GLU A 247 -8.49 21.11 -2.39
CA GLU A 247 -8.81 21.93 -3.56
C GLU A 247 -7.80 21.62 -4.68
N GLY A 248 -8.30 21.43 -5.92
CA GLY A 248 -7.46 21.18 -7.08
C GLY A 248 -7.35 19.69 -7.45
N VAL A 249 -6.45 19.40 -8.40
CA VAL A 249 -6.27 18.09 -9.02
C VAL A 249 -5.07 17.32 -8.47
N TRP A 250 -4.20 17.98 -7.72
CA TRP A 250 -3.00 17.41 -7.08
C TRP A 250 -3.25 17.15 -5.61
N THR A 251 -2.74 16.03 -5.11
CA THR A 251 -2.70 15.76 -3.67
C THR A 251 -1.52 16.47 -3.01
N GLY A 252 -1.49 16.46 -1.68
CA GLY A 252 -0.27 16.70 -0.92
C GLY A 252 0.81 15.65 -1.22
N TYR A 253 1.99 15.82 -0.61
CA TYR A 253 3.11 14.90 -0.76
C TYR A 253 2.78 13.52 -0.17
N ASN A 254 2.93 12.47 -0.97
CA ASN A 254 2.84 11.07 -0.52
C ASN A 254 4.23 10.57 -0.13
N PRO A 255 4.50 10.27 1.16
CA PRO A 255 5.83 9.83 1.61
C PRO A 255 6.28 8.50 1.01
N SER A 256 5.34 7.55 0.83
CA SER A 256 5.65 6.20 0.31
C SER A 256 6.10 6.24 -1.15
N LEU A 257 5.63 7.22 -1.93
CA LEU A 257 5.94 7.36 -3.34
C LEU A 257 6.88 8.54 -3.61
N ALA A 258 7.28 9.28 -2.57
CA ALA A 258 8.17 10.44 -2.64
C ALA A 258 7.73 11.51 -3.66
N ARG A 259 6.41 11.71 -3.83
CA ARG A 259 5.85 12.68 -4.78
C ARG A 259 4.40 13.05 -4.46
N PRO A 260 3.88 14.22 -4.93
CA PRO A 260 2.44 14.45 -5.01
C PRO A 260 1.81 13.60 -6.12
N LEU A 261 0.52 13.31 -6.01
CA LEU A 261 -0.22 12.47 -6.95
C LEU A 261 -1.28 13.30 -7.68
N LEU A 262 -1.47 13.04 -8.98
CA LEU A 262 -2.52 13.62 -9.79
C LEU A 262 -3.82 12.80 -9.63
N ASN A 263 -4.91 13.44 -9.23
CA ASN A 263 -6.24 12.83 -9.32
C ASN A 263 -6.76 12.97 -10.77
N THR A 264 -6.63 11.89 -11.54
CA THR A 264 -6.97 11.87 -12.96
C THR A 264 -8.47 12.09 -13.20
N ALA A 265 -9.34 11.60 -12.31
CA ALA A 265 -10.78 11.83 -12.42
C ALA A 265 -11.10 13.33 -12.31
N LYS A 266 -10.62 14.01 -11.29
CA LYS A 266 -10.77 15.46 -11.13
C LYS A 266 -10.10 16.25 -12.28
N PHE A 267 -8.96 15.77 -12.79
CA PHE A 267 -8.26 16.43 -13.89
C PHE A 267 -9.04 16.36 -15.22
N LEU A 268 -9.72 15.27 -15.47
CA LEU A 268 -10.54 15.04 -16.66
C LEU A 268 -11.96 15.63 -16.56
N GLU A 269 -12.39 16.04 -15.37
CA GLU A 269 -13.65 16.78 -15.21
C GLU A 269 -13.54 18.09 -16.00
N LYS A 270 -14.40 18.26 -17.03
CA LYS A 270 -14.49 19.51 -17.78
C LYS A 270 -14.97 20.59 -16.81
N LYS A 271 -14.10 21.56 -16.48
CA LYS A 271 -14.56 22.79 -15.84
C LYS A 271 -15.63 23.40 -16.76
N PRO A 272 -16.84 23.75 -16.27
CA PRO A 272 -17.74 24.55 -17.06
C PRO A 272 -16.97 25.81 -17.53
N ALA A 273 -17.04 26.10 -18.82
CA ALA A 273 -16.42 27.30 -19.36
C ALA A 273 -16.90 28.49 -18.51
N PRO A 274 -16.00 29.40 -18.08
CA PRO A 274 -16.43 30.59 -17.37
C PRO A 274 -17.49 31.25 -18.25
N ALA A 275 -18.66 31.55 -17.65
CA ALA A 275 -19.71 32.28 -18.35
C ALA A 275 -19.05 33.51 -18.99
N ALA A 276 -19.11 33.60 -20.31
CA ALA A 276 -18.61 34.75 -21.02
C ALA A 276 -19.34 35.96 -20.41
N GLU A 277 -18.61 36.83 -19.73
CA GLU A 277 -19.12 38.16 -19.40
C GLU A 277 -19.46 38.82 -20.73
N VAL A 278 -20.74 38.92 -20.99
CA VAL A 278 -21.26 39.74 -22.08
C VAL A 278 -20.93 41.19 -21.69
N GLN A 279 -19.75 41.62 -22.14
CA GLN A 279 -19.46 43.08 -22.12
C GLN A 279 -20.48 43.69 -23.09
N SER A 280 -21.43 44.44 -22.52
CA SER A 280 -22.30 45.30 -23.25
C SER A 280 -21.43 46.36 -23.92
N VAL A 281 -21.19 46.20 -25.21
CA VAL A 281 -20.54 47.22 -26.04
C VAL A 281 -21.57 48.28 -26.31
N GLU A 282 -21.43 49.45 -25.66
CA GLU A 282 -22.16 50.65 -26.06
C GLU A 282 -21.73 51.08 -27.48
N PRO A 283 -22.64 51.46 -28.35
CA PRO A 283 -22.31 51.90 -29.71
C PRO A 283 -21.92 53.39 -29.70
N SER A 284 -20.66 53.72 -29.75
CA SER A 284 -20.27 55.09 -30.10
C SER A 284 -18.95 55.10 -30.87
N GLN A 285 -19.06 55.68 -32.07
CA GLN A 285 -18.02 56.29 -32.93
C GLN A 285 -17.22 55.36 -33.86
N MET A 286 -17.86 55.14 -35.03
CA MET A 286 -17.16 55.07 -36.32
C MET A 286 -16.47 56.41 -36.61
N GLN A 287 -15.17 56.45 -36.79
CA GLN A 287 -14.54 57.35 -37.74
C GLN A 287 -13.29 56.70 -38.33
N ALA A 288 -13.18 56.86 -39.62
CA ALA A 288 -12.24 56.28 -40.56
C ALA A 288 -10.83 56.82 -40.44
N ALA A 289 -9.85 56.00 -40.74
CA ALA A 289 -8.71 56.38 -41.61
C ALA A 289 -7.93 55.15 -42.06
N ALA A 290 -7.91 54.99 -43.35
CA ALA A 290 -7.06 54.05 -44.07
C ALA A 290 -5.60 54.46 -44.01
N THR A 291 -4.67 53.53 -43.94
CA THR A 291 -3.44 53.48 -44.71
C THR A 291 -2.65 52.19 -44.38
N MET A 292 -2.46 51.37 -45.40
CA MET A 292 -1.47 50.29 -45.42
C MET A 292 -0.08 50.89 -45.74
N PRO A 293 0.98 50.23 -45.36
CA PRO A 293 2.07 49.93 -46.29
C PRO A 293 2.44 48.45 -46.36
N GLU A 294 2.96 48.10 -47.53
CA GLU A 294 3.40 46.81 -48.04
C GLU A 294 4.67 46.26 -47.38
N PRO A 295 5.06 45.00 -47.69
CA PRO A 295 6.08 44.25 -46.95
C PRO A 295 7.48 44.38 -47.57
N GLU A 296 8.49 44.41 -46.73
CA GLU A 296 9.88 44.21 -47.16
C GLU A 296 10.34 42.79 -46.86
N SER A 297 10.86 42.19 -47.91
CA SER A 297 11.58 40.93 -47.97
C SER A 297 13.04 41.09 -47.55
N SER A 298 13.59 40.17 -46.78
CA SER A 298 15.01 39.83 -46.86
C SER A 298 15.25 38.40 -46.41
N GLU A 299 15.67 37.63 -47.42
CA GLU A 299 16.36 36.35 -47.32
C GLU A 299 17.61 36.46 -46.44
N GLN A 300 17.90 35.39 -45.71
CA GLN A 300 19.24 34.79 -45.63
C GLN A 300 19.20 33.39 -45.02
N THR A 301 19.68 32.46 -45.80
CA THR A 301 19.98 31.05 -45.56
C THR A 301 21.36 30.86 -44.91
N PRO A 302 21.85 29.61 -44.73
CA PRO A 302 22.14 29.03 -43.41
C PRO A 302 23.65 28.82 -43.20
N ASN A 303 24.03 28.52 -41.99
CA ASN A 303 25.37 27.96 -41.78
C ASN A 303 25.31 26.64 -41.02
N ARG A 304 25.92 25.65 -41.66
CA ARG A 304 26.28 24.34 -41.16
C ARG A 304 27.56 24.44 -40.33
N ASP A 305 27.72 23.49 -39.50
CA ASP A 305 28.88 22.79 -38.94
C ASP A 305 29.07 22.94 -37.43
N SER A 306 28.84 21.88 -36.69
CA SER A 306 29.95 21.03 -36.25
C SER A 306 29.45 19.90 -35.33
N MET A 307 29.91 18.74 -35.71
CA MET A 307 29.91 17.46 -35.01
C MET A 307 30.57 17.55 -33.63
N ALA A 308 30.05 16.83 -32.69
CA ALA A 308 30.89 15.92 -31.89
C ALA A 308 29.99 14.95 -31.09
N ALA A 309 30.33 13.69 -31.26
CA ALA A 309 29.77 12.52 -30.62
C ALA A 309 30.18 12.43 -29.15
N ALA A 310 29.29 11.89 -28.33
CA ALA A 310 29.71 11.13 -27.15
C ALA A 310 28.63 10.07 -26.86
N ALA A 311 28.98 8.83 -27.12
CA ALA A 311 28.28 7.63 -26.68
C ALA A 311 28.53 7.42 -25.19
N GLY A 312 27.51 7.10 -24.46
CA GLY A 312 27.55 6.56 -23.08
C GLY A 312 26.63 5.37 -22.98
N PRO A 313 26.89 4.38 -22.11
CA PRO A 313 26.56 2.98 -22.34
C PRO A 313 25.14 2.61 -21.96
N GLU A 314 24.60 1.65 -22.72
CA GLU A 314 23.45 0.83 -22.41
C GLU A 314 23.59 0.16 -21.04
N LYS A 315 22.55 0.25 -20.24
CA LYS A 315 22.34 -0.65 -19.13
C LYS A 315 21.18 -1.57 -19.47
N ILE A 316 21.57 -2.83 -19.55
CA ILE A 316 20.68 -3.99 -19.56
C ILE A 316 19.96 -4.08 -18.24
#